data_754852e36cecedbdac3fe5c4d46d60ee
#
_entry.id   754852e36cecedbdac3fe5c4d46d60ee
#
_cell.length_a   1.000
_cell.length_b   1.000
_cell.length_c   1.000
_cell.angle_alpha   90.00
_cell.angle_beta   90.00
_cell.angle_gamma   90.00
#
_symmetry.space_group_name_H-M   'P 1'
#
loop_
_entity.id
_entity.type
_entity.pdbx_description
1 polymer ?
#
loop_
_entity_poly.entity_id
_entity_poly.type
_entity_poly.pdbx_seq_one_letter_code
_entity_poly.pdbx_strand_id
1 'polypeptide(L)'
;LARQTVIAHRFEVIVVDDGSTDGTGAVVEAWIAQSGMGCWRVVSQPNAGPAAARNYGAMLAKAPLLLFTDADCAPGPHWVETLLAVFEQSDVMGAKGTYLTDQTGLTPRFVQAEYEDRYERMLGSERIDFVDTYSAAYRRDIFLENGGFSTVFTTASVEDQEFSFRLASKGYRLVFVPKAQVKHIHDTSLTEYFRRKYFIGFWKSLLTRWHPERMVQDSHTPPVLKVQMFLWAILLGLLPVVLLGAVWPLLMPVWWLESGVLVIFLLSTLPFVGKLARHSWRLALVGPLLLTIRSLALGLGYVVGTIRFAGTPPGTPCLVIPGWKRLVKRGMDIVGALVGLSIGAPWILLAAVAIKLDSQGAIFYRQVRVGEHGRLFRIVKLRSMQADAEERLPELIDLDAMHEPVFKLIDDPRVTRVGRLLRRSSLDEWPQFWNVLRGEMSLVGPRPEEERIVALYNDYQRQRLLMKPGMTGPMQVNGRGDLSLQERLALELDYIQNYSLGRDIGILLRTIPAVLSSRGAH
;
A
#
# COMPACT_ATOMS: atom_id res chain seq x y z
N LEU A 1 15.09 -5.19 -21.18
CA LEU A 1 14.20 -6.36 -21.35
C LEU A 1 14.17 -6.84 -22.80
N ALA A 2 14.23 -5.96 -23.81
CA ALA A 2 14.23 -6.33 -25.24
C ALA A 2 15.36 -7.28 -25.67
N ARG A 3 16.41 -7.44 -24.88
CA ARG A 3 17.57 -8.31 -25.15
C ARG A 3 17.58 -9.61 -24.35
N GLN A 4 16.42 -10.03 -23.83
CA GLN A 4 16.34 -11.29 -23.08
C GLN A 4 16.50 -12.49 -23.99
N THR A 5 17.11 -13.57 -23.46
CA THR A 5 17.28 -14.86 -24.17
C THR A 5 15.95 -15.61 -24.36
N VAL A 6 14.97 -15.35 -23.49
CA VAL A 6 13.60 -15.87 -23.64
C VAL A 6 12.91 -15.17 -24.79
N ILE A 7 12.28 -15.93 -25.68
CA ILE A 7 11.60 -15.43 -26.88
C ILE A 7 10.48 -14.45 -26.47
N ALA A 8 10.40 -13.31 -27.14
CA ALA A 8 9.56 -12.18 -26.79
C ALA A 8 8.05 -12.50 -26.60
N HIS A 9 7.51 -13.47 -27.34
CA HIS A 9 6.10 -13.86 -27.22
C HIS A 9 5.79 -14.73 -25.97
N ARG A 10 6.79 -15.17 -25.23
CA ARG A 10 6.62 -15.96 -23.99
C ARG A 10 6.45 -15.11 -22.73
N PHE A 11 6.59 -13.81 -22.82
CA PHE A 11 6.35 -12.89 -21.71
C PHE A 11 5.74 -11.58 -22.22
N GLU A 12 4.93 -10.95 -21.40
CA GLU A 12 4.41 -9.60 -21.63
C GLU A 12 5.19 -8.59 -20.78
N VAL A 13 5.28 -7.34 -21.23
CA VAL A 13 5.85 -6.24 -20.46
C VAL A 13 4.78 -5.17 -20.26
N ILE A 14 4.50 -4.85 -19.02
CA ILE A 14 3.55 -3.81 -18.64
C ILE A 14 4.36 -2.69 -17.97
N VAL A 15 4.51 -1.58 -18.65
CA VAL A 15 5.09 -0.36 -18.08
C VAL A 15 3.97 0.44 -17.45
N VAL A 16 4.04 0.66 -16.14
CA VAL A 16 3.05 1.47 -15.43
C VAL A 16 3.62 2.86 -15.20
N ASP A 17 3.04 3.85 -15.85
CA ASP A 17 3.35 5.26 -15.65
C ASP A 17 2.51 5.81 -14.49
N ASP A 18 3.14 6.09 -13.38
CA ASP A 18 2.53 6.57 -12.13
C ASP A 18 2.36 8.10 -12.13
N GLY A 19 1.81 8.63 -13.21
CA GLY A 19 1.49 10.05 -13.34
C GLY A 19 2.71 10.93 -13.61
N SER A 20 3.62 10.51 -14.48
CA SER A 20 4.77 11.30 -14.91
C SER A 20 4.33 12.58 -15.62
N THR A 21 5.02 13.70 -15.32
CA THR A 21 4.75 15.02 -15.91
C THR A 21 5.81 15.45 -16.93
N ASP A 22 6.82 14.62 -17.14
CA ASP A 22 7.98 14.89 -18.00
C ASP A 22 7.88 14.25 -19.40
N GLY A 23 6.74 13.65 -19.73
CA GLY A 23 6.50 12.97 -21.00
C GLY A 23 7.04 11.53 -21.09
N THR A 24 7.50 10.94 -19.97
CA THR A 24 8.03 9.55 -19.93
C THR A 24 7.06 8.56 -20.58
N GLY A 25 5.76 8.61 -20.26
CA GLY A 25 4.75 7.71 -20.85
C GLY A 25 4.74 7.74 -22.38
N ALA A 26 4.68 8.94 -22.96
CA ALA A 26 4.66 9.13 -24.42
C ALA A 26 5.95 8.63 -25.10
N VAL A 27 7.11 8.83 -24.46
CA VAL A 27 8.40 8.33 -24.97
C VAL A 27 8.42 6.81 -25.03
N VAL A 28 7.92 6.14 -23.98
CA VAL A 28 7.87 4.67 -23.92
C VAL A 28 6.88 4.13 -24.93
N GLU A 29 5.69 4.73 -25.07
CA GLU A 29 4.70 4.35 -26.09
C GLU A 29 5.28 4.46 -27.52
N ALA A 30 5.93 5.58 -27.84
CA ALA A 30 6.57 5.77 -29.14
C ALA A 30 7.66 4.72 -29.40
N TRP A 31 8.44 4.39 -28.39
CA TRP A 31 9.48 3.36 -28.50
C TRP A 31 8.87 1.96 -28.75
N ILE A 32 7.80 1.59 -28.03
CA ILE A 32 7.09 0.33 -28.23
C ILE A 32 6.56 0.22 -29.65
N ALA A 33 5.90 1.29 -30.15
CA ALA A 33 5.37 1.32 -31.52
C ALA A 33 6.45 1.14 -32.59
N GLN A 34 7.64 1.72 -32.39
CA GLN A 34 8.76 1.62 -33.31
C GLN A 34 9.46 0.25 -33.24
N SER A 35 9.51 -0.38 -32.06
CA SER A 35 10.21 -1.64 -31.82
C SER A 35 9.49 -2.88 -32.35
N GLY A 36 8.19 -2.75 -32.69
CA GLY A 36 7.35 -3.89 -33.13
C GLY A 36 7.06 -4.92 -32.03
N MET A 37 7.26 -4.58 -30.78
CA MET A 37 7.06 -5.48 -29.63
C MET A 37 5.59 -5.51 -29.20
N GLY A 38 4.74 -6.26 -29.91
CA GLY A 38 3.30 -6.32 -29.68
C GLY A 38 2.83 -6.87 -28.33
N CYS A 39 3.73 -7.49 -27.53
CA CYS A 39 3.46 -7.96 -26.18
C CYS A 39 3.83 -6.92 -25.08
N TRP A 40 4.23 -5.72 -25.47
CA TRP A 40 4.54 -4.61 -24.58
C TRP A 40 3.44 -3.59 -24.60
N ARG A 41 3.12 -3.01 -23.45
CA ARG A 41 2.14 -1.93 -23.33
C ARG A 41 2.48 -0.97 -22.20
N VAL A 42 2.08 0.28 -22.36
CA VAL A 42 2.09 1.30 -21.30
C VAL A 42 0.67 1.43 -20.75
N VAL A 43 0.56 1.60 -19.47
CA VAL A 43 -0.67 1.96 -18.77
C VAL A 43 -0.37 3.10 -17.81
N SER A 44 -1.22 4.10 -17.77
CA SER A 44 -1.04 5.28 -16.91
C SER A 44 -2.05 5.28 -15.78
N GLN A 45 -1.61 5.76 -14.61
CA GLN A 45 -2.47 6.03 -13.46
C GLN A 45 -2.10 7.39 -12.84
N PRO A 46 -3.00 8.03 -12.08
CA PRO A 46 -2.62 9.16 -11.23
C PRO A 46 -1.55 8.72 -10.22
N ASN A 47 -0.58 9.61 -9.92
CA ASN A 47 0.51 9.27 -8.99
C ASN A 47 -0.01 8.73 -7.66
N ALA A 48 0.30 7.49 -7.38
CA ALA A 48 -0.13 6.74 -6.20
C ALA A 48 1.04 6.05 -5.47
N GLY A 49 2.25 6.21 -6.00
CA GLY A 49 3.47 5.63 -5.48
C GLY A 49 3.82 4.24 -6.04
N PRO A 50 5.07 3.80 -5.82
CA PRO A 50 5.63 2.61 -6.47
C PRO A 50 4.89 1.31 -6.13
N ALA A 51 4.41 1.16 -4.89
CA ALA A 51 3.62 -0.01 -4.49
C ALA A 51 2.31 -0.11 -5.28
N ALA A 52 1.59 1.02 -5.44
CA ALA A 52 0.34 1.07 -6.19
C ALA A 52 0.57 0.78 -7.68
N ALA A 53 1.61 1.37 -8.28
CA ALA A 53 1.97 1.12 -9.67
C ALA A 53 2.29 -0.35 -9.94
N ARG A 54 3.09 -0.98 -9.08
CA ARG A 54 3.42 -2.41 -9.20
C ARG A 54 2.18 -3.30 -9.02
N ASN A 55 1.30 -2.99 -8.07
CA ASN A 55 0.04 -3.70 -7.87
C ASN A 55 -0.88 -3.58 -9.08
N TYR A 56 -0.98 -2.39 -9.67
CA TYR A 56 -1.79 -2.16 -10.87
C TYR A 56 -1.26 -2.99 -12.06
N GLY A 57 0.05 -2.99 -12.28
CA GLY A 57 0.69 -3.85 -13.28
C GLY A 57 0.40 -5.33 -13.06
N ALA A 58 0.49 -5.80 -11.81
CA ALA A 58 0.21 -7.19 -11.44
C ALA A 58 -1.25 -7.61 -11.68
N MET A 59 -2.21 -6.71 -11.45
CA MET A 59 -3.62 -6.97 -11.75
C MET A 59 -3.87 -7.12 -13.25
N LEU A 60 -3.21 -6.31 -14.07
CA LEU A 60 -3.35 -6.34 -15.52
C LEU A 60 -2.59 -7.50 -16.19
N ALA A 61 -1.62 -8.08 -15.51
CA ALA A 61 -0.82 -9.19 -16.01
C ALA A 61 -1.69 -10.45 -16.21
N LYS A 62 -1.41 -11.19 -17.29
CA LYS A 62 -2.11 -12.44 -17.64
C LYS A 62 -1.28 -13.68 -17.34
N ALA A 63 0.03 -13.53 -17.28
CA ALA A 63 0.96 -14.63 -17.05
C ALA A 63 0.86 -15.17 -15.60
N PRO A 64 1.14 -16.47 -15.36
CA PRO A 64 1.10 -17.08 -14.04
C PRO A 64 2.25 -16.64 -13.12
N LEU A 65 3.30 -16.03 -13.69
CA LEU A 65 4.45 -15.50 -12.96
C LEU A 65 4.56 -14.00 -13.20
N LEU A 66 4.79 -13.24 -12.12
CA LEU A 66 5.06 -11.81 -12.12
C LEU A 66 6.55 -11.60 -11.90
N LEU A 67 7.19 -10.83 -12.77
CA LEU A 67 8.57 -10.37 -12.60
C LEU A 67 8.55 -8.85 -12.43
N PHE A 68 9.23 -8.36 -11.42
CA PHE A 68 9.33 -6.93 -11.15
C PHE A 68 10.77 -6.45 -11.34
N THR A 69 10.91 -5.29 -11.97
CA THR A 69 12.15 -4.53 -12.03
C THR A 69 11.82 -3.04 -12.06
N ASP A 70 12.70 -2.21 -11.52
CA ASP A 70 12.47 -0.78 -11.45
C ASP A 70 12.93 -0.09 -12.74
N ALA A 71 12.45 1.14 -13.01
CA ALA A 71 12.71 1.85 -14.25
C ALA A 71 14.20 2.27 -14.41
N ASP A 72 14.92 2.39 -13.32
CA ASP A 72 16.35 2.68 -13.24
C ASP A 72 17.24 1.43 -13.22
N CYS A 73 16.63 0.26 -13.48
CA CYS A 73 17.30 -1.02 -13.52
C CYS A 73 17.45 -1.55 -14.95
N ALA A 74 18.61 -2.13 -15.26
CA ALA A 74 18.88 -2.80 -16.53
C ALA A 74 19.11 -4.30 -16.30
N PRO A 75 18.08 -5.16 -16.49
CA PRO A 75 18.21 -6.60 -16.37
C PRO A 75 19.21 -7.20 -17.38
N GLY A 76 20.05 -8.13 -16.90
CA GLY A 76 20.95 -8.89 -17.75
C GLY A 76 20.20 -9.76 -18.76
N PRO A 77 20.87 -10.24 -19.85
CA PRO A 77 20.19 -10.97 -20.94
C PRO A 77 19.50 -12.27 -20.50
N HIS A 78 20.01 -12.94 -19.48
CA HIS A 78 19.47 -14.19 -18.94
C HIS A 78 18.58 -14.00 -17.71
N TRP A 79 18.19 -12.76 -17.37
CA TRP A 79 17.46 -12.46 -16.15
C TRP A 79 16.10 -13.15 -16.07
N VAL A 80 15.30 -13.07 -17.13
CA VAL A 80 13.99 -13.74 -17.21
C VAL A 80 14.16 -15.25 -17.13
N GLU A 81 15.03 -15.85 -17.95
CA GLU A 81 15.29 -17.29 -17.98
C GLU A 81 15.71 -17.82 -16.61
N THR A 82 16.65 -17.10 -15.96
CA THR A 82 17.18 -17.48 -14.63
C THR A 82 16.11 -17.45 -13.55
N LEU A 83 15.21 -16.46 -13.57
CA LEU A 83 14.09 -16.40 -12.63
C LEU A 83 13.03 -17.46 -12.93
N LEU A 84 12.70 -17.74 -14.19
CA LEU A 84 11.72 -18.75 -14.55
C LEU A 84 12.16 -20.15 -14.09
N ALA A 85 13.44 -20.50 -14.25
CA ALA A 85 13.97 -21.81 -13.91
C ALA A 85 13.73 -22.24 -12.46
N VAL A 86 13.69 -21.31 -11.50
CA VAL A 86 13.46 -21.66 -10.09
C VAL A 86 12.01 -21.97 -9.78
N PHE A 87 11.06 -21.51 -10.60
CA PHE A 87 9.62 -21.79 -10.45
C PHE A 87 9.20 -23.14 -11.07
N GLU A 88 10.12 -23.89 -11.70
CA GLU A 88 9.92 -25.31 -11.99
C GLU A 88 9.72 -26.12 -10.69
N GLN A 89 10.29 -25.65 -9.57
CA GLN A 89 9.96 -26.15 -8.24
C GLN A 89 8.59 -25.59 -7.82
N SER A 90 7.61 -26.47 -7.63
CA SER A 90 6.22 -26.09 -7.36
C SER A 90 6.00 -25.38 -6.01
N ASP A 91 6.92 -25.58 -5.05
CA ASP A 91 6.88 -24.99 -3.71
C ASP A 91 7.53 -23.59 -3.62
N VAL A 92 8.21 -23.11 -4.68
CA VAL A 92 8.76 -21.76 -4.73
C VAL A 92 7.65 -20.77 -5.08
N MET A 93 7.45 -19.78 -4.19
CA MET A 93 6.41 -18.75 -4.34
C MET A 93 6.96 -17.37 -4.67
N GLY A 94 8.22 -17.12 -4.35
CA GLY A 94 8.91 -15.89 -4.71
C GLY A 94 10.42 -16.08 -4.84
N ALA A 95 11.05 -15.24 -5.66
CA ALA A 95 12.48 -15.29 -5.96
C ALA A 95 13.07 -13.88 -5.99
N LYS A 96 14.31 -13.76 -5.49
CA LYS A 96 15.09 -12.52 -5.41
C LYS A 96 16.38 -12.65 -6.18
N GLY A 97 16.67 -11.68 -7.06
CA GLY A 97 17.96 -11.54 -7.72
C GLY A 97 18.94 -10.60 -7.01
N THR A 98 19.88 -10.08 -7.77
CA THR A 98 20.98 -9.23 -7.26
C THR A 98 21.15 -7.94 -8.05
N TYR A 99 21.63 -6.89 -7.35
CA TYR A 99 22.15 -5.68 -7.97
C TYR A 99 23.60 -5.82 -8.40
N LEU A 100 23.91 -5.17 -9.51
CA LEU A 100 25.27 -4.82 -9.94
C LEU A 100 25.33 -3.32 -10.24
N THR A 101 26.50 -2.71 -10.13
CA THR A 101 26.71 -1.33 -10.58
C THR A 101 28.04 -1.17 -11.31
N ASP A 102 28.05 -0.34 -12.34
CA ASP A 102 29.27 0.06 -13.06
C ASP A 102 29.81 1.41 -12.54
N GLN A 103 29.16 2.01 -11.52
CA GLN A 103 29.55 3.32 -10.98
C GLN A 103 30.87 3.25 -10.21
N THR A 104 31.74 4.24 -10.42
CA THR A 104 33.06 4.30 -9.82
C THR A 104 33.17 5.20 -8.59
N GLY A 105 32.13 5.98 -8.27
CA GLY A 105 32.07 6.87 -7.13
C GLY A 105 32.16 6.14 -5.77
N LEU A 106 32.63 6.81 -4.72
CA LEU A 106 32.74 6.20 -3.38
C LEU A 106 31.38 5.81 -2.80
N THR A 107 30.38 6.70 -2.88
CA THR A 107 29.02 6.41 -2.36
C THR A 107 28.37 5.22 -3.07
N PRO A 108 28.27 5.16 -4.41
CA PRO A 108 27.69 4.02 -5.10
C PRO A 108 28.39 2.70 -4.79
N ARG A 109 29.73 2.71 -4.75
CA ARG A 109 30.52 1.51 -4.43
C ARG A 109 30.32 1.04 -3.00
N PHE A 110 30.14 1.97 -2.07
CA PHE A 110 29.80 1.62 -0.69
C PHE A 110 28.40 0.98 -0.61
N VAL A 111 27.42 1.55 -1.31
CA VAL A 111 26.06 0.98 -1.40
C VAL A 111 26.09 -0.41 -2.01
N GLN A 112 26.86 -0.60 -3.09
CA GLN A 112 27.04 -1.93 -3.71
C GLN A 112 27.62 -2.94 -2.70
N ALA A 113 28.65 -2.55 -1.95
CA ALA A 113 29.26 -3.42 -0.94
C ALA A 113 28.26 -3.77 0.21
N GLU A 114 27.35 -2.86 0.58
CA GLU A 114 26.27 -3.17 1.52
C GLU A 114 25.33 -4.28 0.98
N TYR A 115 25.02 -4.26 -0.32
CA TYR A 115 24.21 -5.30 -0.95
C TYR A 115 24.96 -6.63 -1.03
N GLU A 116 26.23 -6.61 -1.43
CA GLU A 116 27.06 -7.81 -1.51
C GLU A 116 27.21 -8.49 -0.14
N ASP A 117 27.39 -7.72 0.94
CA ASP A 117 27.41 -8.25 2.31
C ASP A 117 26.09 -8.95 2.70
N ARG A 118 24.95 -8.47 2.19
CA ARG A 118 23.65 -9.12 2.38
C ARG A 118 23.51 -10.38 1.54
N TYR A 119 23.98 -10.35 0.29
CA TYR A 119 23.96 -11.51 -0.60
C TYR A 119 24.80 -12.66 -0.05
N GLU A 120 25.99 -12.38 0.48
CA GLU A 120 26.83 -13.39 1.13
C GLU A 120 26.10 -14.13 2.27
N ARG A 121 25.26 -13.42 3.05
CA ARG A 121 24.49 -14.04 4.12
C ARG A 121 23.31 -14.89 3.62
N MET A 122 22.76 -14.57 2.44
CA MET A 122 21.68 -15.33 1.82
C MET A 122 22.18 -16.54 1.05
N LEU A 123 23.47 -16.55 0.65
CA LEU A 123 24.06 -17.69 -0.03
C LEU A 123 24.01 -18.93 0.86
N GLY A 124 23.51 -20.03 0.31
CA GLY A 124 23.35 -21.29 1.04
C GLY A 124 22.08 -21.38 1.92
N SER A 125 21.27 -20.33 2.00
CA SER A 125 19.97 -20.42 2.68
C SER A 125 18.93 -21.03 1.75
N GLU A 126 18.25 -22.09 2.21
CA GLU A 126 17.14 -22.72 1.48
C GLU A 126 15.91 -21.80 1.36
N ARG A 127 15.75 -20.87 2.30
CA ARG A 127 14.66 -19.92 2.39
C ARG A 127 15.18 -18.55 2.82
N ILE A 128 14.66 -17.50 2.20
CA ILE A 128 14.86 -16.12 2.61
C ILE A 128 13.50 -15.53 3.04
N ASP A 129 13.53 -14.42 3.76
CA ASP A 129 12.33 -13.72 4.21
C ASP A 129 12.20 -12.32 3.61
N PHE A 130 13.02 -12.00 2.60
CA PHE A 130 12.99 -10.71 1.95
C PHE A 130 13.37 -10.79 0.46
N VAL A 131 12.50 -10.22 -0.39
CA VAL A 131 12.66 -10.12 -1.85
C VAL A 131 12.50 -8.66 -2.25
N ASP A 132 13.59 -8.03 -2.71
CA ASP A 132 13.56 -6.64 -3.20
C ASP A 132 12.94 -6.56 -4.60
N THR A 133 12.14 -5.53 -4.87
CA THR A 133 11.38 -5.34 -6.12
C THR A 133 12.21 -5.10 -7.36
N TYR A 134 13.46 -4.67 -7.22
CA TYR A 134 14.32 -4.40 -8.37
C TYR A 134 14.66 -5.65 -9.23
N SER A 135 14.66 -6.82 -8.58
CA SER A 135 14.87 -8.11 -9.24
C SER A 135 14.07 -9.17 -8.47
N ALA A 136 12.77 -9.14 -8.65
CA ALA A 136 11.82 -9.98 -7.94
C ALA A 136 10.97 -10.80 -8.92
N ALA A 137 10.59 -12.00 -8.48
CA ALA A 137 9.57 -12.79 -9.16
C ALA A 137 8.64 -13.43 -8.12
N TYR A 138 7.36 -13.55 -8.46
CA TYR A 138 6.34 -14.19 -7.63
C TYR A 138 5.35 -14.98 -8.49
N ARG A 139 4.72 -16.02 -7.92
CA ARG A 139 3.51 -16.59 -8.49
C ARG A 139 2.39 -15.57 -8.41
N ARG A 140 1.70 -15.33 -9.54
CA ARG A 140 0.68 -14.28 -9.66
C ARG A 140 -0.51 -14.51 -8.71
N ASP A 141 -1.00 -15.73 -8.62
CA ASP A 141 -2.06 -16.13 -7.70
C ASP A 141 -1.69 -15.80 -6.24
N ILE A 142 -0.53 -16.25 -5.79
CA ILE A 142 -0.02 -15.97 -4.43
C ILE A 142 0.15 -14.47 -4.19
N PHE A 143 0.66 -13.71 -5.18
CA PHE A 143 0.81 -12.27 -5.07
C PHE A 143 -0.55 -11.58 -4.85
N LEU A 144 -1.55 -11.93 -5.67
CA LEU A 144 -2.87 -11.31 -5.63
C LEU A 144 -3.69 -11.76 -4.41
N GLU A 145 -3.69 -13.05 -4.07
CA GLU A 145 -4.37 -13.60 -2.89
C GLU A 145 -3.86 -12.98 -1.58
N ASN A 146 -2.57 -12.64 -1.54
CA ASN A 146 -1.97 -11.94 -0.40
C ASN A 146 -2.03 -10.41 -0.51
N GLY A 147 -2.78 -9.84 -1.46
CA GLY A 147 -3.08 -8.41 -1.52
C GLY A 147 -1.96 -7.53 -2.06
N GLY A 148 -0.90 -8.11 -2.64
CA GLY A 148 0.21 -7.36 -3.22
C GLY A 148 1.00 -6.52 -2.21
N PHE A 149 1.70 -5.51 -2.71
CA PHE A 149 2.47 -4.57 -1.88
C PHE A 149 1.57 -3.61 -1.12
N SER A 150 1.91 -3.32 0.13
CA SER A 150 1.17 -2.36 0.95
C SER A 150 1.41 -0.93 0.48
N THR A 151 0.34 -0.27 0.05
CA THR A 151 0.36 1.12 -0.43
C THR A 151 0.43 2.16 0.69
N VAL A 152 0.43 1.73 1.95
CA VAL A 152 0.71 2.57 3.12
C VAL A 152 2.10 3.20 3.04
N PHE A 153 3.05 2.49 2.43
CA PHE A 153 4.39 3.00 2.16
C PHE A 153 4.37 3.86 0.89
N THR A 154 4.10 5.15 1.06
CA THR A 154 3.91 6.11 -0.05
C THR A 154 5.19 6.43 -0.81
N THR A 155 6.34 6.01 -0.31
CA THR A 155 7.66 6.16 -0.96
C THR A 155 8.31 4.79 -1.05
N ALA A 156 9.10 4.55 -2.09
CA ALA A 156 9.90 3.33 -2.22
C ALA A 156 10.81 3.16 -0.98
N SER A 157 10.53 2.16 -0.14
CA SER A 157 11.20 2.03 1.16
C SER A 157 11.25 0.61 1.72
N VAL A 158 10.11 0.10 2.20
CA VAL A 158 9.99 -1.20 2.88
C VAL A 158 8.71 -1.96 2.49
N GLU A 159 8.01 -1.53 1.45
CA GLU A 159 6.80 -2.19 0.93
C GLU A 159 7.06 -3.62 0.48
N ASP A 160 8.22 -3.86 -0.11
CA ASP A 160 8.71 -5.16 -0.54
C ASP A 160 9.11 -6.04 0.66
N GLN A 161 9.73 -5.45 1.68
CA GLN A 161 10.07 -6.13 2.92
C GLN A 161 8.80 -6.55 3.70
N GLU A 162 7.80 -5.67 3.77
CA GLU A 162 6.51 -5.98 4.39
C GLU A 162 5.83 -7.17 3.71
N PHE A 163 5.72 -7.11 2.39
CA PHE A 163 5.09 -8.18 1.62
C PHE A 163 5.83 -9.51 1.78
N SER A 164 7.15 -9.48 1.72
CA SER A 164 7.98 -10.67 1.91
C SER A 164 7.84 -11.27 3.30
N PHE A 165 7.80 -10.44 4.36
CA PHE A 165 7.59 -10.90 5.73
C PHE A 165 6.22 -11.53 5.91
N ARG A 166 5.18 -10.96 5.29
CA ARG A 166 3.82 -11.50 5.30
C ARG A 166 3.76 -12.87 4.62
N LEU A 167 4.41 -13.04 3.47
CA LEU A 167 4.52 -14.34 2.81
C LEU A 167 5.31 -15.35 3.64
N ALA A 168 6.47 -14.96 4.16
CA ALA A 168 7.31 -15.83 4.99
C ALA A 168 6.61 -16.26 6.27
N SER A 169 5.82 -15.40 6.92
CA SER A 169 5.02 -15.71 8.10
C SER A 169 3.90 -16.72 7.81
N LYS A 170 3.39 -16.76 6.60
CA LYS A 170 2.43 -17.78 6.11
C LYS A 170 3.11 -19.09 5.66
N GLY A 171 4.44 -19.19 5.78
CA GLY A 171 5.19 -20.40 5.45
C GLY A 171 5.54 -20.55 3.97
N TYR A 172 5.27 -19.55 3.12
CA TYR A 172 5.64 -19.59 1.72
C TYR A 172 7.17 -19.60 1.54
N ARG A 173 7.64 -20.37 0.58
CA ARG A 173 9.07 -20.48 0.27
C ARG A 173 9.50 -19.38 -0.68
N LEU A 174 10.40 -18.52 -0.19
CA LEU A 174 11.07 -17.49 -0.98
C LEU A 174 12.55 -17.88 -1.11
N VAL A 175 13.14 -17.71 -2.31
CA VAL A 175 14.49 -18.18 -2.63
C VAL A 175 15.37 -17.05 -3.15
N PHE A 176 16.69 -17.18 -2.92
CA PHE A 176 17.69 -16.27 -3.44
C PHE A 176 18.33 -16.82 -4.72
N VAL A 177 18.34 -16.03 -5.78
CA VAL A 177 18.80 -16.39 -7.13
C VAL A 177 19.93 -15.44 -7.57
N PRO A 178 21.17 -15.65 -7.13
CA PRO A 178 22.27 -14.71 -7.34
C PRO A 178 22.64 -14.47 -8.81
N LYS A 179 22.24 -15.36 -9.71
CA LYS A 179 22.46 -15.24 -11.16
C LYS A 179 21.43 -14.33 -11.85
N ALA A 180 20.31 -14.02 -11.20
CA ALA A 180 19.31 -13.09 -11.74
C ALA A 180 19.75 -11.64 -11.48
N GLN A 181 20.65 -11.14 -12.31
CA GLN A 181 21.37 -9.89 -12.11
C GLN A 181 20.71 -8.73 -12.84
N VAL A 182 20.61 -7.58 -12.16
CA VAL A 182 20.22 -6.30 -12.75
C VAL A 182 21.27 -5.23 -12.44
N LYS A 183 21.61 -4.40 -13.42
CA LYS A 183 22.42 -3.20 -13.19
C LYS A 183 21.54 -2.08 -12.68
N HIS A 184 22.01 -1.36 -11.67
CA HIS A 184 21.30 -0.27 -11.03
C HIS A 184 22.21 0.94 -10.82
N ILE A 185 21.63 2.13 -10.87
CA ILE A 185 22.29 3.39 -10.56
C ILE A 185 22.02 3.70 -9.08
N HIS A 186 23.04 3.48 -8.23
CA HIS A 186 22.97 3.79 -6.81
C HIS A 186 23.08 5.29 -6.52
N ASP A 187 22.73 5.70 -5.28
CA ASP A 187 22.87 7.06 -4.80
C ASP A 187 24.28 7.60 -5.10
N THR A 188 24.35 8.77 -5.71
CA THR A 188 25.60 9.39 -6.13
C THR A 188 26.18 10.31 -5.07
N SER A 189 25.35 10.89 -4.22
CA SER A 189 25.72 11.82 -3.16
C SER A 189 25.44 11.28 -1.77
N LEU A 190 26.18 11.79 -0.77
CA LEU A 190 25.93 11.47 0.65
C LEU A 190 24.56 11.97 1.14
N THR A 191 24.08 13.09 0.59
CA THR A 191 22.76 13.65 0.95
C THR A 191 21.64 12.74 0.49
N GLU A 192 21.73 12.23 -0.73
CA GLU A 192 20.78 11.29 -1.31
C GLU A 192 20.78 9.97 -0.52
N TYR A 193 21.95 9.44 -0.23
CA TYR A 193 22.15 8.26 0.61
C TYR A 193 21.56 8.44 2.01
N PHE A 194 21.85 9.58 2.70
CA PHE A 194 21.29 9.89 4.01
C PHE A 194 19.77 9.94 3.97
N ARG A 195 19.20 10.67 3.02
CA ARG A 195 17.75 10.82 2.86
C ARG A 195 17.07 9.46 2.65
N ARG A 196 17.62 8.63 1.78
CA ARG A 196 17.08 7.28 1.54
C ARG A 196 17.13 6.43 2.80
N LYS A 197 18.28 6.39 3.52
CA LYS A 197 18.41 5.63 4.78
C LYS A 197 17.47 6.16 5.87
N TYR A 198 17.27 7.47 5.95
CA TYR A 198 16.32 8.07 6.88
C TYR A 198 14.89 7.58 6.62
N PHE A 199 14.41 7.62 5.39
CA PHE A 199 13.06 7.14 5.06
C PHE A 199 12.91 5.62 5.24
N ILE A 200 13.94 4.83 4.95
CA ILE A 200 13.95 3.40 5.29
C ILE A 200 13.78 3.22 6.81
N GLY A 201 14.52 3.94 7.64
CA GLY A 201 14.40 3.91 9.09
C GLY A 201 13.00 4.33 9.57
N PHE A 202 12.48 5.42 9.01
CA PHE A 202 11.16 5.96 9.33
C PHE A 202 10.04 4.92 9.10
N TRP A 203 9.98 4.33 7.91
CA TRP A 203 8.97 3.33 7.59
C TRP A 203 9.24 1.97 8.26
N LYS A 204 10.50 1.65 8.53
CA LYS A 204 10.87 0.43 9.27
C LYS A 204 10.33 0.43 10.69
N SER A 205 10.13 1.59 11.31
CA SER A 205 9.47 1.69 12.63
C SER A 205 8.02 1.18 12.60
N LEU A 206 7.29 1.41 11.50
CA LEU A 206 5.94 0.86 11.30
C LEU A 206 6.00 -0.63 11.00
N LEU A 207 6.92 -1.04 10.12
CA LEU A 207 7.12 -2.44 9.76
C LEU A 207 7.41 -3.32 10.99
N THR A 208 8.29 -2.86 11.91
CA THR A 208 8.60 -3.60 13.13
C THR A 208 7.45 -3.66 14.13
N ARG A 209 6.48 -2.75 14.04
CA ARG A 209 5.23 -2.84 14.83
C ARG A 209 4.27 -3.89 14.24
N TRP A 210 4.27 -4.06 12.94
CA TRP A 210 3.43 -5.07 12.27
C TRP A 210 4.01 -6.47 12.37
N HIS A 211 5.35 -6.57 12.36
CA HIS A 211 6.11 -7.82 12.43
C HIS A 211 7.13 -7.78 13.58
N PRO A 212 6.68 -7.76 14.86
CA PRO A 212 7.59 -7.64 16.01
C PRO A 212 8.56 -8.82 16.13
N GLU A 213 8.16 -10.00 15.66
CA GLU A 213 9.00 -11.20 15.61
C GLU A 213 10.23 -11.04 14.71
N ARG A 214 10.14 -10.18 13.69
CA ARG A 214 11.23 -9.87 12.75
C ARG A 214 12.14 -8.72 13.21
N MET A 215 11.83 -8.09 14.34
CA MET A 215 12.64 -7.00 14.90
C MET A 215 14.05 -7.45 15.27
N VAL A 216 14.18 -8.66 15.82
CA VAL A 216 15.47 -9.21 16.29
C VAL A 216 16.21 -9.90 15.17
N GLN A 217 15.54 -10.72 14.37
CA GLN A 217 16.18 -11.58 13.37
C GLN A 217 15.41 -11.54 12.04
N ASP A 218 16.10 -11.10 10.99
CA ASP A 218 15.66 -11.16 9.60
C ASP A 218 16.87 -11.47 8.69
N SER A 219 16.63 -12.04 7.50
CA SER A 219 17.71 -12.42 6.56
C SER A 219 18.37 -11.20 5.91
N HIS A 220 17.76 -10.04 5.98
CA HIS A 220 18.19 -8.83 5.27
C HIS A 220 19.04 -7.88 6.11
N THR A 221 18.69 -7.64 7.38
CA THR A 221 19.32 -6.63 8.22
C THR A 221 20.48 -7.24 9.01
N PRO A 222 21.75 -6.77 8.83
CA PRO A 222 22.85 -7.22 9.66
C PRO A 222 22.59 -6.99 11.14
N PRO A 223 22.78 -7.98 12.03
CA PRO A 223 22.64 -7.76 13.48
C PRO A 223 23.53 -6.61 13.99
N VAL A 224 24.76 -6.50 13.45
CA VAL A 224 25.70 -5.43 13.83
C VAL A 224 25.15 -4.03 13.55
N LEU A 225 24.30 -3.86 12.53
CA LEU A 225 23.66 -2.58 12.25
C LEU A 225 22.71 -2.14 13.38
N LYS A 226 21.95 -3.08 13.95
CA LYS A 226 21.05 -2.80 15.08
C LYS A 226 21.86 -2.35 16.30
N VAL A 227 22.99 -3.01 16.56
CA VAL A 227 23.94 -2.61 17.62
C VAL A 227 24.50 -1.22 17.34
N GLN A 228 24.96 -0.94 16.12
CA GLN A 228 25.48 0.37 15.72
C GLN A 228 24.45 1.50 15.91
N MET A 229 23.21 1.27 15.54
CA MET A 229 22.13 2.25 15.78
C MET A 229 21.90 2.49 17.27
N PHE A 230 21.94 1.45 18.10
CA PHE A 230 21.80 1.55 19.55
C PHE A 230 22.99 2.31 20.18
N LEU A 231 24.21 2.00 19.78
CA LEU A 231 25.41 2.72 20.24
C LEU A 231 25.32 4.22 19.91
N TRP A 232 24.86 4.59 18.71
CA TRP A 232 24.65 6.00 18.34
C TRP A 232 23.53 6.65 19.14
N ALA A 233 22.47 5.92 19.50
CA ALA A 233 21.44 6.45 20.40
C ALA A 233 22.00 6.76 21.79
N ILE A 234 22.91 5.92 22.31
CA ILE A 234 23.62 6.18 23.57
C ILE A 234 24.52 7.42 23.45
N LEU A 235 25.35 7.50 22.39
CA LEU A 235 26.26 8.65 22.17
C LEU A 235 25.47 9.96 22.11
N LEU A 236 24.39 10.02 21.35
CA LEU A 236 23.55 11.22 21.25
C LEU A 236 22.83 11.53 22.58
N GLY A 237 22.41 10.51 23.32
CA GLY A 237 21.77 10.69 24.64
C GLY A 237 22.74 11.18 25.73
N LEU A 238 24.01 10.78 25.67
CA LEU A 238 25.05 11.22 26.59
C LEU A 238 25.60 12.62 26.24
N LEU A 239 25.51 13.04 24.98
CA LEU A 239 26.10 14.31 24.52
C LEU A 239 25.73 15.54 25.38
N PRO A 240 24.46 15.76 25.80
CA PRO A 240 24.16 16.89 26.70
C PRO A 240 24.90 16.82 28.03
N VAL A 241 25.06 15.60 28.60
CA VAL A 241 25.77 15.42 29.89
C VAL A 241 27.27 15.63 29.71
N VAL A 242 27.84 15.21 28.60
CA VAL A 242 29.23 15.44 28.22
C VAL A 242 29.52 16.94 28.09
N LEU A 243 28.62 17.67 27.42
CA LEU A 243 28.72 19.13 27.27
C LEU A 243 28.62 19.83 28.62
N LEU A 244 27.74 19.39 29.52
CA LEU A 244 27.65 19.92 30.90
C LEU A 244 28.89 19.56 31.73
N GLY A 245 29.54 18.43 31.47
CA GLY A 245 30.81 18.04 32.13
C GLY A 245 31.98 18.98 31.85
N ALA A 246 31.92 19.78 30.77
CA ALA A 246 32.87 20.84 30.51
C ALA A 246 32.80 22.00 31.55
N VAL A 247 31.62 22.15 32.18
CA VAL A 247 31.35 23.19 33.18
C VAL A 247 31.36 22.61 34.60
N TRP A 248 30.88 21.35 34.76
CA TRP A 248 30.82 20.67 36.07
C TRP A 248 31.74 19.44 36.10
N PRO A 249 32.92 19.55 36.77
CA PRO A 249 33.93 18.47 36.81
C PRO A 249 33.41 17.13 37.36
N LEU A 250 32.35 17.14 38.18
CA LEU A 250 31.71 15.96 38.72
C LEU A 250 31.16 15.04 37.62
N LEU A 251 30.85 15.58 36.44
CA LEU A 251 30.34 14.84 35.28
C LEU A 251 31.43 14.33 34.34
N MET A 252 32.72 14.64 34.59
CA MET A 252 33.85 14.17 33.76
C MET A 252 33.89 12.65 33.53
N PRO A 253 33.50 11.78 34.49
CA PRO A 253 33.50 10.34 34.24
C PRO A 253 32.64 9.91 33.03
N VAL A 254 31.63 10.71 32.67
CA VAL A 254 30.77 10.43 31.50
C VAL A 254 31.55 10.51 30.18
N TRP A 255 32.62 11.29 30.10
CA TRP A 255 33.51 11.37 28.94
C TRP A 255 34.21 10.03 28.65
N TRP A 256 34.62 9.31 29.71
CA TRP A 256 35.21 7.97 29.56
C TRP A 256 34.17 6.96 29.06
N LEU A 257 32.95 7.07 29.57
CA LEU A 257 31.84 6.22 29.09
C LEU A 257 31.55 6.48 27.61
N GLU A 258 31.40 7.74 27.18
CA GLU A 258 31.17 8.12 25.80
C GLU A 258 32.31 7.65 24.89
N SER A 259 33.56 7.88 25.32
CA SER A 259 34.75 7.40 24.59
C SER A 259 34.74 5.87 24.43
N GLY A 260 34.38 5.14 25.51
CA GLY A 260 34.24 3.69 25.46
C GLY A 260 33.17 3.23 24.45
N VAL A 261 32.01 3.86 24.46
CA VAL A 261 30.93 3.58 23.50
C VAL A 261 31.38 3.85 22.06
N LEU A 262 32.09 4.97 21.83
CA LEU A 262 32.64 5.31 20.51
C LEU A 262 33.67 4.26 20.04
N VAL A 263 34.56 3.82 20.93
CA VAL A 263 35.53 2.74 20.60
C VAL A 263 34.80 1.45 20.24
N ILE A 264 33.78 1.05 21.00
CA ILE A 264 32.97 -0.14 20.69
C ILE A 264 32.30 0.02 19.31
N PHE A 265 31.75 1.21 19.00
CA PHE A 265 31.18 1.48 17.68
C PHE A 265 32.23 1.30 16.59
N LEU A 266 33.43 1.91 16.73
CA LEU A 266 34.50 1.79 15.74
C LEU A 266 34.96 0.35 15.56
N LEU A 267 35.13 -0.41 16.64
CA LEU A 267 35.47 -1.84 16.58
C LEU A 267 34.38 -2.64 15.85
N SER A 268 33.10 -2.29 16.04
CA SER A 268 31.99 -2.94 15.34
C SER A 268 32.02 -2.71 13.82
N THR A 269 32.72 -1.70 13.33
CA THR A 269 32.86 -1.41 11.90
C THR A 269 33.91 -2.26 11.22
N LEU A 270 34.92 -2.75 11.95
CA LEU A 270 36.10 -3.42 11.40
C LEU A 270 35.81 -4.61 10.46
N PRO A 271 34.85 -5.52 10.77
CA PRO A 271 34.55 -6.64 9.87
C PRO A 271 34.09 -6.18 8.49
N PHE A 272 33.24 -5.14 8.43
CA PHE A 272 32.78 -4.61 7.15
C PHE A 272 33.86 -3.76 6.44
N VAL A 273 34.63 -2.98 7.19
CA VAL A 273 35.78 -2.24 6.67
C VAL A 273 36.83 -3.19 6.04
N GLY A 274 37.05 -4.36 6.65
CA GLY A 274 37.89 -5.41 6.08
C GLY A 274 37.38 -5.92 4.72
N LYS A 275 36.05 -6.04 4.55
CA LYS A 275 35.46 -6.36 3.24
C LYS A 275 35.64 -5.21 2.24
N LEU A 276 35.42 -3.96 2.66
CA LEU A 276 35.65 -2.79 1.82
C LEU A 276 37.11 -2.69 1.34
N ALA A 277 38.09 -3.06 2.16
CA ALA A 277 39.52 -3.05 1.81
C ALA A 277 39.86 -3.99 0.65
N ARG A 278 39.13 -5.11 0.51
CA ARG A 278 39.29 -6.03 -0.63
C ARG A 278 38.88 -5.37 -1.95
N HIS A 279 37.96 -4.41 -1.92
CA HIS A 279 37.48 -3.68 -3.10
C HIS A 279 38.31 -2.41 -3.37
N SER A 280 38.67 -1.66 -2.32
CA SER A 280 39.44 -0.42 -2.42
C SER A 280 39.88 0.07 -1.05
N TRP A 281 41.20 0.39 -0.91
CA TRP A 281 41.71 0.99 0.32
C TRP A 281 41.08 2.35 0.62
N ARG A 282 40.72 3.16 -0.41
CA ARG A 282 40.02 4.44 -0.27
C ARG A 282 38.62 4.25 0.35
N LEU A 283 37.92 3.21 -0.07
CA LEU A 283 36.61 2.88 0.45
C LEU A 283 36.67 2.40 1.91
N ALA A 284 37.71 1.63 2.24
CA ALA A 284 37.96 1.19 3.61
C ALA A 284 38.25 2.37 4.56
N LEU A 285 39.04 3.35 4.08
CA LEU A 285 39.39 4.55 4.88
C LEU A 285 38.14 5.38 5.24
N VAL A 286 37.21 5.58 4.31
CA VAL A 286 35.97 6.33 4.55
C VAL A 286 34.85 5.47 5.13
N GLY A 287 35.03 4.16 5.16
CA GLY A 287 34.03 3.18 5.62
C GLY A 287 33.42 3.50 6.99
N PRO A 288 34.20 3.76 8.05
CA PRO A 288 33.66 4.08 9.36
C PRO A 288 32.78 5.33 9.36
N LEU A 289 33.12 6.36 8.57
CA LEU A 289 32.30 7.57 8.41
C LEU A 289 30.97 7.26 7.70
N LEU A 290 31.01 6.47 6.64
CA LEU A 290 29.80 6.08 5.90
C LEU A 290 28.87 5.19 6.73
N LEU A 291 29.44 4.29 7.56
CA LEU A 291 28.68 3.50 8.53
C LEU A 291 28.06 4.35 9.65
N THR A 292 28.77 5.40 10.08
CA THR A 292 28.23 6.43 10.99
C THR A 292 27.01 7.12 10.38
N ILE A 293 27.15 7.65 9.17
CA ILE A 293 26.08 8.32 8.43
C ILE A 293 24.87 7.38 8.26
N ARG A 294 25.10 6.11 7.92
CA ARG A 294 24.07 5.09 7.81
C ARG A 294 23.30 4.90 9.12
N SER A 295 24.05 4.70 10.22
CA SER A 295 23.46 4.38 11.52
C SER A 295 22.68 5.56 12.08
N LEU A 296 23.18 6.79 11.90
CA LEU A 296 22.49 8.03 12.28
C LEU A 296 21.22 8.24 11.45
N ALA A 297 21.28 8.09 10.13
CA ALA A 297 20.15 8.30 9.26
C ALA A 297 19.02 7.30 9.58
N LEU A 298 19.34 5.99 9.66
CA LEU A 298 18.39 4.96 10.01
C LEU A 298 17.83 5.14 11.43
N GLY A 299 18.69 5.43 12.41
CA GLY A 299 18.30 5.63 13.81
C GLY A 299 17.38 6.83 13.98
N LEU A 300 17.72 7.98 13.40
CA LEU A 300 16.89 9.17 13.42
C LEU A 300 15.53 8.91 12.75
N GLY A 301 15.53 8.32 11.57
CA GLY A 301 14.30 7.93 10.88
C GLY A 301 13.44 7.01 11.72
N TYR A 302 14.04 5.99 12.35
CA TYR A 302 13.34 5.04 13.20
C TYR A 302 12.69 5.69 14.43
N VAL A 303 13.41 6.59 15.12
CA VAL A 303 12.88 7.34 16.28
C VAL A 303 11.71 8.23 15.87
N VAL A 304 11.90 9.03 14.81
CA VAL A 304 10.83 9.91 14.30
C VAL A 304 9.61 9.11 13.85
N GLY A 305 9.82 8.00 13.15
CA GLY A 305 8.76 7.08 12.75
C GLY A 305 8.05 6.44 13.96
N THR A 306 8.79 6.02 14.99
CA THR A 306 8.20 5.46 16.22
C THR A 306 7.28 6.45 16.92
N ILE A 307 7.70 7.71 17.04
CA ILE A 307 6.85 8.79 17.59
C ILE A 307 5.64 9.02 16.68
N ARG A 308 5.85 9.05 15.37
CA ARG A 308 4.78 9.30 14.38
C ARG A 308 3.70 8.22 14.37
N PHE A 309 4.10 6.97 14.55
CA PHE A 309 3.21 5.81 14.50
C PHE A 309 2.81 5.27 15.89
N ALA A 310 3.09 6.00 16.98
CA ALA A 310 2.89 5.53 18.36
C ALA A 310 1.45 5.03 18.65
N GLY A 311 0.45 5.64 18.05
CA GLY A 311 -0.97 5.25 18.20
C GLY A 311 -1.52 4.29 17.14
N THR A 312 -0.66 3.78 16.25
CA THR A 312 -1.08 2.92 15.14
C THR A 312 -1.20 1.46 15.63
N PRO A 313 -2.37 0.81 15.52
CA PRO A 313 -2.52 -0.60 15.90
C PRO A 313 -1.62 -1.51 15.04
N PRO A 314 -1.09 -2.61 15.60
CA PRO A 314 -0.36 -3.62 14.83
C PRO A 314 -1.23 -4.23 13.73
N GLY A 315 -0.66 -4.47 12.55
CA GLY A 315 -1.33 -5.21 11.46
C GLY A 315 -2.43 -4.45 10.73
N THR A 316 -2.73 -3.20 11.10
CA THR A 316 -3.65 -2.37 10.32
C THR A 316 -2.87 -1.57 9.29
N PRO A 317 -3.18 -1.71 7.99
CA PRO A 317 -2.72 -0.73 7.01
C PRO A 317 -3.16 0.65 7.51
N CYS A 318 -2.22 1.52 7.80
CA CYS A 318 -2.55 2.85 8.29
C CYS A 318 -2.66 3.82 7.13
N LEU A 319 -3.87 4.20 6.81
CA LEU A 319 -4.08 5.44 6.10
C LEU A 319 -3.69 6.60 7.04
N VAL A 320 -2.51 7.16 6.81
CA VAL A 320 -2.02 8.30 7.63
C VAL A 320 -2.64 9.60 7.11
N ILE A 321 -3.93 9.78 7.38
CA ILE A 321 -4.54 11.10 7.18
C ILE A 321 -4.07 12.00 8.34
N PRO A 322 -3.41 13.14 8.07
CA PRO A 322 -3.03 14.10 9.11
C PRO A 322 -4.24 14.48 9.97
N GLY A 323 -4.04 14.60 11.29
CA GLY A 323 -5.14 14.84 12.24
C GLY A 323 -6.01 16.05 11.89
N TRP A 324 -5.39 17.15 11.41
CA TRP A 324 -6.12 18.33 10.97
C TRP A 324 -7.02 18.06 9.74
N LYS A 325 -6.58 17.22 8.78
CA LYS A 325 -7.43 16.83 7.64
C LYS A 325 -8.63 15.99 8.09
N ARG A 326 -8.45 15.12 9.10
CA ARG A 326 -9.57 14.37 9.70
C ARG A 326 -10.57 15.29 10.37
N LEU A 327 -10.10 16.31 11.09
CA LEU A 327 -10.98 17.32 11.73
C LEU A 327 -11.76 18.11 10.68
N VAL A 328 -11.09 18.61 9.64
CA VAL A 328 -11.75 19.35 8.55
C VAL A 328 -12.77 18.45 7.84
N LYS A 329 -12.39 17.21 7.48
CA LYS A 329 -13.34 16.24 6.90
C LYS A 329 -14.54 16.02 7.81
N ARG A 330 -14.32 15.83 9.11
CA ARG A 330 -15.43 15.64 10.06
C ARG A 330 -16.32 16.88 10.16
N GLY A 331 -15.75 18.08 10.13
CA GLY A 331 -16.50 19.34 10.06
C GLY A 331 -17.38 19.41 8.80
N MET A 332 -16.81 19.10 7.64
CA MET A 332 -17.55 19.02 6.37
C MET A 332 -18.69 17.98 6.43
N ASP A 333 -18.43 16.79 6.99
CA ASP A 333 -19.43 15.75 7.18
C ASP A 333 -20.61 16.21 8.04
N ILE A 334 -20.33 16.86 9.17
CA ILE A 334 -21.38 17.36 10.08
C ILE A 334 -22.19 18.44 9.39
N VAL A 335 -21.54 19.46 8.82
CA VAL A 335 -22.24 20.58 8.15
C VAL A 335 -23.07 20.06 6.98
N GLY A 336 -22.48 19.23 6.11
CA GLY A 336 -23.20 18.68 4.96
C GLY A 336 -24.35 17.76 5.35
N ALA A 337 -24.20 16.97 6.43
CA ALA A 337 -25.26 16.11 6.92
C ALA A 337 -26.43 16.92 7.54
N LEU A 338 -26.14 18.00 8.26
CA LEU A 338 -27.18 18.91 8.80
C LEU A 338 -27.95 19.58 7.65
N VAL A 339 -27.21 20.09 6.65
CA VAL A 339 -27.85 20.70 5.45
C VAL A 339 -28.68 19.66 4.70
N GLY A 340 -28.12 18.45 4.49
CA GLY A 340 -28.82 17.36 3.80
C GLY A 340 -30.09 16.94 4.53
N LEU A 341 -30.07 16.79 5.85
CA LEU A 341 -31.26 16.48 6.65
C LEU A 341 -32.30 17.62 6.64
N SER A 342 -31.86 18.87 6.75
CA SER A 342 -32.77 20.01 6.72
C SER A 342 -33.53 20.15 5.39
N ILE A 343 -32.81 19.99 4.27
CA ILE A 343 -33.39 19.98 2.91
C ILE A 343 -34.23 18.72 2.69
N GLY A 344 -33.77 17.58 3.21
CA GLY A 344 -34.41 16.28 3.03
C GLY A 344 -35.64 16.04 3.88
N ALA A 345 -35.78 16.70 5.03
CA ALA A 345 -36.84 16.43 5.98
C ALA A 345 -38.26 16.49 5.36
N PRO A 346 -38.63 17.49 4.57
CA PRO A 346 -39.95 17.53 3.92
C PRO A 346 -40.15 16.35 2.95
N TRP A 347 -39.12 16.00 2.18
CA TRP A 347 -39.18 14.89 1.22
C TRP A 347 -39.23 13.53 1.89
N ILE A 348 -38.49 13.35 2.99
CA ILE A 348 -38.54 12.14 3.81
C ILE A 348 -39.94 11.97 4.41
N LEU A 349 -40.58 13.04 4.87
CA LEU A 349 -41.94 13.01 5.40
C LEU A 349 -42.97 12.62 4.33
N LEU A 350 -42.90 13.25 3.15
CA LEU A 350 -43.78 12.90 2.02
C LEU A 350 -43.56 11.44 1.58
N ALA A 351 -42.30 11.00 1.47
CA ALA A 351 -41.98 9.63 1.14
C ALA A 351 -42.47 8.64 2.21
N ALA A 352 -42.41 9.00 3.49
CA ALA A 352 -42.94 8.18 4.59
C ALA A 352 -44.44 7.92 4.47
N VAL A 353 -45.20 8.95 4.12
CA VAL A 353 -46.63 8.83 3.86
C VAL A 353 -46.87 7.94 2.62
N ALA A 354 -46.17 8.21 1.52
CA ALA A 354 -46.32 7.44 0.29
C ALA A 354 -45.98 5.94 0.49
N ILE A 355 -44.90 5.61 1.23
CA ILE A 355 -44.54 4.23 1.57
C ILE A 355 -45.63 3.52 2.37
N LYS A 356 -46.25 4.23 3.32
CA LYS A 356 -47.35 3.66 4.14
C LYS A 356 -48.64 3.41 3.34
N LEU A 357 -48.88 4.21 2.32
CA LEU A 357 -50.02 4.02 1.42
C LEU A 357 -49.77 2.92 0.37
N ASP A 358 -48.51 2.70 -0.04
CA ASP A 358 -48.14 1.74 -1.09
C ASP A 358 -47.93 0.31 -0.55
N SER A 359 -47.45 0.15 0.70
CA SER A 359 -47.16 -1.17 1.27
C SER A 359 -47.19 -1.18 2.81
N GLN A 360 -47.56 -2.33 3.39
CA GLN A 360 -47.55 -2.54 4.84
C GLN A 360 -46.12 -2.71 5.37
N GLY A 361 -45.84 -2.24 6.62
CA GLY A 361 -44.57 -2.43 7.31
C GLY A 361 -43.91 -1.11 7.75
N ALA A 362 -42.66 -1.16 8.18
CA ALA A 362 -41.88 -0.02 8.67
C ALA A 362 -41.54 0.96 7.54
N ILE A 363 -41.46 2.27 7.83
CA ILE A 363 -41.05 3.32 6.89
C ILE A 363 -39.54 3.21 6.59
N PHE A 364 -38.75 2.99 7.64
CA PHE A 364 -37.31 2.88 7.55
C PHE A 364 -36.88 1.41 7.50
N TYR A 365 -35.94 1.13 6.59
CA TYR A 365 -35.21 -0.12 6.51
C TYR A 365 -33.86 0.05 7.15
N ARG A 366 -33.42 -0.93 7.94
CA ARG A 366 -32.12 -0.94 8.61
C ARG A 366 -31.40 -2.23 8.31
N GLN A 367 -30.16 -2.12 7.82
CA GLN A 367 -29.33 -3.27 7.49
C GLN A 367 -27.95 -3.10 8.13
N VAL A 368 -27.37 -4.22 8.60
CA VAL A 368 -26.01 -4.23 9.11
C VAL A 368 -25.02 -4.09 7.95
N ARG A 369 -24.07 -3.18 8.08
CA ARG A 369 -23.00 -2.93 7.14
C ARG A 369 -21.67 -2.85 7.86
N VAL A 370 -20.58 -3.09 7.12
CA VAL A 370 -19.22 -2.97 7.64
C VAL A 370 -18.70 -1.56 7.38
N GLY A 371 -18.25 -0.92 8.44
CA GLY A 371 -17.67 0.43 8.44
C GLY A 371 -16.17 0.43 8.59
N GLU A 372 -15.64 1.60 8.99
CA GLU A 372 -14.21 1.83 9.19
C GLU A 372 -13.61 0.81 10.17
N HIS A 373 -12.48 0.21 9.78
CA HIS A 373 -11.76 -0.82 10.54
C HIS A 373 -12.59 -2.07 10.88
N GLY A 374 -13.57 -2.40 10.03
CA GLY A 374 -14.40 -3.60 10.22
C GLY A 374 -15.52 -3.43 11.27
N ARG A 375 -15.75 -2.22 11.79
CA ARG A 375 -16.81 -1.96 12.77
C ARG A 375 -18.18 -2.08 12.13
N LEU A 376 -19.06 -2.88 12.72
CA LEU A 376 -20.42 -3.04 12.24
C LEU A 376 -21.27 -1.82 12.64
N PHE A 377 -22.11 -1.35 11.72
CA PHE A 377 -23.08 -0.30 11.96
C PHE A 377 -24.39 -0.60 11.22
N ARG A 378 -25.47 0.08 11.58
CA ARG A 378 -26.77 -0.08 10.91
C ARG A 378 -27.03 1.10 9.99
N ILE A 379 -26.97 0.85 8.68
CA ILE A 379 -27.37 1.85 7.68
C ILE A 379 -28.87 2.07 7.71
N VAL A 380 -29.31 3.31 7.58
CA VAL A 380 -30.73 3.69 7.59
C VAL A 380 -31.16 4.15 6.20
N LYS A 381 -32.19 3.53 5.64
CA LYS A 381 -32.79 3.90 4.34
C LYS A 381 -34.30 4.02 4.45
N LEU A 382 -34.95 4.68 3.49
CA LEU A 382 -36.37 4.50 3.29
C LEU A 382 -36.66 3.14 2.67
N ARG A 383 -37.73 2.48 3.11
CA ARG A 383 -38.09 1.18 2.56
C ARG A 383 -38.57 1.34 1.11
N SER A 384 -37.88 0.68 0.19
CA SER A 384 -38.19 0.65 -1.25
C SER A 384 -38.64 -0.73 -1.74
N MET A 385 -38.64 -1.74 -0.86
CA MET A 385 -39.05 -3.12 -1.14
C MET A 385 -40.20 -3.55 -0.23
N GLN A 386 -40.83 -4.67 -0.60
CA GLN A 386 -41.85 -5.32 0.23
C GLN A 386 -41.25 -5.79 1.56
N ALA A 387 -42.10 -6.00 2.57
CA ALA A 387 -41.64 -6.33 3.92
C ALA A 387 -40.91 -7.70 3.99
N ASP A 388 -41.30 -8.63 3.16
CA ASP A 388 -40.81 -10.01 3.02
C ASP A 388 -39.66 -10.15 2.01
N ALA A 389 -39.09 -9.04 1.53
CA ALA A 389 -38.13 -9.02 0.44
C ALA A 389 -36.81 -9.81 0.74
N GLU A 390 -36.40 -9.87 2.02
CA GLU A 390 -35.21 -10.66 2.40
C GLU A 390 -35.50 -12.16 2.40
N GLU A 391 -36.66 -12.58 2.84
CA GLU A 391 -37.08 -13.98 2.86
C GLU A 391 -37.22 -14.55 1.44
N ARG A 392 -37.61 -13.72 0.49
CA ARG A 392 -37.75 -14.09 -0.95
C ARG A 392 -36.44 -14.02 -1.74
N LEU A 393 -35.33 -13.59 -1.15
CA LEU A 393 -34.07 -13.48 -1.88
C LEU A 393 -33.51 -14.84 -2.36
N PRO A 394 -33.52 -15.92 -1.54
CA PRO A 394 -33.05 -17.24 -1.97
C PRO A 394 -33.85 -17.84 -3.12
N GLU A 395 -35.12 -17.45 -3.30
CA GLU A 395 -35.96 -17.91 -4.42
C GLU A 395 -35.56 -17.29 -5.75
N LEU A 396 -34.88 -16.15 -5.73
CA LEU A 396 -34.51 -15.35 -6.90
C LEU A 396 -33.06 -15.52 -7.31
N ILE A 397 -32.19 -15.91 -6.38
CA ILE A 397 -30.74 -15.99 -6.59
C ILE A 397 -30.19 -17.15 -5.78
N ASP A 398 -29.44 -18.02 -6.46
CA ASP A 398 -28.59 -19.01 -5.81
C ASP A 398 -27.30 -18.33 -5.34
N LEU A 399 -27.25 -18.04 -4.04
CA LEU A 399 -26.12 -17.34 -3.42
C LEU A 399 -24.85 -18.19 -3.34
N ASP A 400 -25.00 -19.54 -3.36
CA ASP A 400 -23.89 -20.48 -3.26
C ASP A 400 -23.21 -20.74 -4.62
N ALA A 401 -23.92 -20.49 -5.72
CA ALA A 401 -23.42 -20.62 -7.09
C ALA A 401 -22.72 -19.35 -7.62
N MET A 402 -22.62 -18.28 -6.82
CA MET A 402 -22.05 -17.02 -7.28
C MET A 402 -20.52 -17.02 -7.24
N HIS A 403 -19.90 -16.83 -8.40
CA HIS A 403 -18.43 -16.65 -8.53
C HIS A 403 -17.94 -15.25 -8.14
N GLU A 404 -18.82 -14.23 -8.10
CA GLU A 404 -18.50 -12.87 -7.65
C GLU A 404 -19.49 -12.40 -6.57
N PRO A 405 -19.02 -11.74 -5.51
CA PRO A 405 -19.86 -11.33 -4.37
C PRO A 405 -20.75 -10.10 -4.65
N VAL A 406 -21.11 -9.87 -5.92
CA VAL A 406 -21.94 -8.74 -6.34
C VAL A 406 -23.03 -9.24 -7.27
N PHE A 407 -24.28 -9.07 -6.86
CA PHE A 407 -25.43 -9.34 -7.72
C PHE A 407 -26.33 -8.12 -7.84
N LYS A 408 -26.95 -7.99 -8.99
CA LYS A 408 -27.96 -6.96 -9.26
C LYS A 408 -29.06 -7.58 -10.12
N LEU A 409 -30.29 -7.53 -9.63
CA LEU A 409 -31.44 -7.92 -10.41
C LEU A 409 -31.94 -6.71 -11.19
N ILE A 410 -31.96 -6.82 -12.52
CA ILE A 410 -32.65 -5.88 -13.39
C ILE A 410 -34.14 -6.20 -13.27
N ASP A 411 -34.98 -5.22 -12.90
CA ASP A 411 -36.40 -5.40 -12.61
C ASP A 411 -36.72 -6.34 -11.43
N ASP A 412 -36.15 -6.04 -10.26
CA ASP A 412 -36.38 -6.80 -9.02
C ASP A 412 -37.89 -6.76 -8.63
N PRO A 413 -38.60 -7.90 -8.62
CA PRO A 413 -40.05 -7.97 -8.35
C PRO A 413 -40.41 -7.59 -6.91
N ARG A 414 -39.45 -7.51 -6.01
CA ARG A 414 -39.62 -7.12 -4.62
C ARG A 414 -39.76 -5.61 -4.43
N VAL A 415 -39.41 -4.81 -5.46
CA VAL A 415 -39.44 -3.33 -5.39
C VAL A 415 -40.87 -2.83 -5.54
N THR A 416 -41.33 -2.03 -4.59
CA THR A 416 -42.71 -1.43 -4.63
C THR A 416 -42.78 -0.31 -5.67
N ARG A 417 -44.02 0.14 -5.99
CA ARG A 417 -44.21 1.23 -6.96
C ARG A 417 -43.57 2.54 -6.48
N VAL A 418 -43.79 2.90 -5.24
CA VAL A 418 -43.16 4.06 -4.59
C VAL A 418 -41.66 3.84 -4.45
N GLY A 419 -41.23 2.62 -4.10
CA GLY A 419 -39.84 2.24 -3.99
C GLY A 419 -39.04 2.45 -5.28
N ARG A 420 -39.65 2.19 -6.44
CA ARG A 420 -39.02 2.44 -7.75
C ARG A 420 -38.73 3.94 -7.98
N LEU A 421 -39.66 4.81 -7.59
CA LEU A 421 -39.48 6.25 -7.67
C LEU A 421 -38.37 6.73 -6.71
N LEU A 422 -38.36 6.23 -5.47
CA LEU A 422 -37.39 6.56 -4.44
C LEU A 422 -35.97 6.16 -4.86
N ARG A 423 -35.79 4.98 -5.45
CA ARG A 423 -34.51 4.50 -5.98
C ARG A 423 -34.02 5.33 -7.16
N ARG A 424 -34.92 5.64 -8.12
CA ARG A 424 -34.57 6.51 -9.26
C ARG A 424 -34.08 7.89 -8.84
N SER A 425 -34.71 8.48 -7.81
CA SER A 425 -34.32 9.78 -7.27
C SER A 425 -33.24 9.72 -6.21
N SER A 426 -32.79 8.50 -5.81
CA SER A 426 -31.87 8.27 -4.68
C SER A 426 -32.37 8.83 -3.34
N LEU A 427 -33.66 9.15 -3.21
CA LEU A 427 -34.26 9.63 -1.98
C LEU A 427 -34.30 8.56 -0.89
N ASP A 428 -34.30 7.28 -1.26
CA ASP A 428 -34.22 6.17 -0.30
C ASP A 428 -32.96 6.20 0.54
N GLU A 429 -31.89 6.80 0.06
CA GLU A 429 -30.60 6.89 0.75
C GLU A 429 -30.46 8.15 1.65
N TRP A 430 -31.36 9.11 1.58
CA TRP A 430 -31.27 10.36 2.35
C TRP A 430 -31.26 10.18 3.88
N PRO A 431 -31.93 9.21 4.50
CA PRO A 431 -31.79 8.98 5.94
C PRO A 431 -30.35 8.62 6.37
N GLN A 432 -29.45 8.25 5.47
CA GLN A 432 -28.04 7.96 5.78
C GLN A 432 -27.27 9.21 6.26
N PHE A 433 -27.74 10.43 5.99
CA PHE A 433 -27.20 11.64 6.61
C PHE A 433 -27.20 11.55 8.15
N TRP A 434 -28.13 10.79 8.72
CA TRP A 434 -28.14 10.48 10.15
C TRP A 434 -26.92 9.62 10.54
N ASN A 435 -26.55 8.62 9.74
CA ASN A 435 -25.35 7.81 9.98
C ASN A 435 -24.06 8.67 9.87
N VAL A 436 -24.07 9.67 8.96
CA VAL A 436 -22.96 10.63 8.85
C VAL A 436 -22.86 11.49 10.11
N LEU A 437 -23.96 12.01 10.64
CA LEU A 437 -23.98 12.77 11.90
C LEU A 437 -23.48 11.94 13.08
N ARG A 438 -23.86 10.67 13.15
CA ARG A 438 -23.36 9.75 14.18
C ARG A 438 -21.88 9.40 14.03
N GLY A 439 -21.29 9.70 12.88
CA GLY A 439 -19.89 9.39 12.57
C GLY A 439 -19.63 7.94 12.17
N GLU A 440 -20.68 7.19 11.87
CA GLU A 440 -20.63 5.83 11.33
C GLU A 440 -20.27 5.85 9.84
N MET A 441 -20.66 6.92 9.15
CA MET A 441 -20.39 7.20 7.73
C MET A 441 -19.76 8.59 7.55
N SER A 442 -19.32 8.86 6.34
CA SER A 442 -18.88 10.16 5.82
C SER A 442 -19.75 10.55 4.62
N LEU A 443 -19.74 11.82 4.24
CA LEU A 443 -20.36 12.24 2.97
C LEU A 443 -19.66 11.54 1.79
N VAL A 444 -18.33 11.51 1.79
CA VAL A 444 -17.51 10.91 0.75
C VAL A 444 -16.66 9.77 1.30
N GLY A 445 -16.75 8.62 0.68
CA GLY A 445 -15.98 7.43 1.05
C GLY A 445 -16.30 6.21 0.19
N PRO A 446 -15.66 5.06 0.46
CA PRO A 446 -16.03 3.79 -0.18
C PRO A 446 -17.48 3.42 0.11
N ARG A 447 -18.12 2.66 -0.80
CA ARG A 447 -19.48 2.19 -0.58
C ARG A 447 -19.54 1.17 0.57
N PRO A 448 -20.47 1.27 1.54
CA PRO A 448 -20.60 0.31 2.63
C PRO A 448 -21.10 -1.05 2.12
N GLU A 449 -20.41 -2.12 2.48
CA GLU A 449 -20.72 -3.50 2.06
C GLU A 449 -21.32 -4.33 3.20
N GLU A 450 -21.95 -5.44 2.83
CA GLU A 450 -22.50 -6.41 3.77
C GLU A 450 -21.40 -7.24 4.42
N GLU A 451 -21.64 -7.69 5.67
CA GLU A 451 -20.67 -8.48 6.43
C GLU A 451 -20.28 -9.75 5.69
N ARG A 452 -21.24 -10.46 5.06
CA ARG A 452 -20.98 -11.67 4.27
C ARG A 452 -20.05 -11.43 3.07
N ILE A 453 -20.14 -10.25 2.44
CA ILE A 453 -19.27 -9.87 1.32
C ILE A 453 -17.86 -9.56 1.82
N VAL A 454 -17.75 -8.80 2.92
CA VAL A 454 -16.48 -8.44 3.55
C VAL A 454 -15.76 -9.66 4.12
N ALA A 455 -16.50 -10.70 4.53
CA ALA A 455 -15.90 -11.97 4.98
C ALA A 455 -15.09 -12.66 3.87
N LEU A 456 -15.50 -12.48 2.61
CA LEU A 456 -14.82 -13.02 1.42
C LEU A 456 -13.64 -12.15 0.94
N TYR A 457 -13.42 -10.97 1.55
CA TYR A 457 -12.35 -10.07 1.13
C TYR A 457 -10.97 -10.64 1.43
N ASN A 458 -10.10 -10.60 0.43
CA ASN A 458 -8.67 -10.76 0.64
C ASN A 458 -8.06 -9.49 1.29
N ASP A 459 -6.79 -9.54 1.68
CA ASP A 459 -6.10 -8.43 2.36
C ASP A 459 -6.05 -7.14 1.53
N TYR A 460 -5.99 -7.25 0.20
CA TYR A 460 -6.05 -6.11 -0.72
C TYR A 460 -7.42 -5.43 -0.68
N GLN A 461 -8.50 -6.20 -0.78
CA GLN A 461 -9.86 -5.70 -0.73
C GLN A 461 -10.22 -5.11 0.63
N ARG A 462 -9.65 -5.65 1.73
CA ARG A 462 -9.83 -5.14 3.10
C ARG A 462 -9.29 -3.71 3.27
N GLN A 463 -8.38 -3.24 2.43
CA GLN A 463 -7.89 -1.86 2.49
C GLN A 463 -9.00 -0.82 2.31
N ARG A 464 -10.10 -1.15 1.64
CA ARG A 464 -11.25 -0.25 1.54
C ARG A 464 -11.91 0.07 2.89
N LEU A 465 -11.69 -0.75 3.91
CA LEU A 465 -12.18 -0.54 5.28
C LEU A 465 -11.31 0.44 6.10
N LEU A 466 -10.27 1.02 5.51
CA LEU A 466 -9.40 1.99 6.18
C LEU A 466 -10.03 3.38 6.32
N MET A 467 -11.10 3.62 5.60
CA MET A 467 -11.88 4.86 5.68
C MET A 467 -13.33 4.59 6.03
N LYS A 468 -13.98 5.63 6.59
CA LYS A 468 -15.43 5.58 6.79
C LYS A 468 -16.14 5.41 5.46
N PRO A 469 -17.13 4.53 5.39
CA PRO A 469 -17.96 4.40 4.20
C PRO A 469 -18.68 5.71 3.91
N GLY A 470 -18.81 6.01 2.60
CA GLY A 470 -19.44 7.23 2.12
C GLY A 470 -20.89 7.06 1.69
N MET A 471 -21.66 8.15 1.75
CA MET A 471 -22.95 8.25 1.05
C MET A 471 -22.70 8.34 -0.46
N THR A 472 -21.69 9.07 -0.87
CA THR A 472 -21.16 9.10 -2.23
C THR A 472 -19.67 8.75 -2.23
N GLY A 473 -19.10 8.48 -3.39
CA GLY A 473 -17.69 8.14 -3.51
C GLY A 473 -17.23 7.99 -4.96
N PRO A 474 -15.97 7.62 -5.16
CA PRO A 474 -15.39 7.54 -6.50
C PRO A 474 -16.15 6.58 -7.42
N MET A 475 -16.63 5.46 -6.92
CA MET A 475 -17.44 4.51 -7.68
C MET A 475 -18.75 5.14 -8.15
N GLN A 476 -19.44 5.85 -7.24
CA GLN A 476 -20.78 6.43 -7.53
C GLN A 476 -20.74 7.51 -8.61
N VAL A 477 -19.62 8.25 -8.73
CA VAL A 477 -19.50 9.34 -9.71
C VAL A 477 -18.84 8.93 -11.03
N ASN A 478 -18.27 7.71 -11.12
CA ASN A 478 -17.56 7.22 -12.32
C ASN A 478 -18.25 6.06 -13.05
N GLY A 479 -19.51 5.71 -12.71
CA GLY A 479 -20.23 4.67 -13.45
C GLY A 479 -21.18 3.83 -12.60
N ARG A 480 -21.19 3.97 -11.26
CA ARG A 480 -22.08 3.24 -10.34
C ARG A 480 -22.14 1.71 -10.58
N GLY A 481 -23.33 1.23 -11.02
CA GLY A 481 -23.61 -0.19 -11.23
C GLY A 481 -22.98 -0.82 -12.46
N ASP A 482 -22.48 -0.02 -13.40
CA ASP A 482 -21.94 -0.50 -14.70
C ASP A 482 -20.47 -0.94 -14.59
N LEU A 483 -19.81 -0.64 -13.45
CA LEU A 483 -18.42 -1.00 -13.19
C LEU A 483 -18.31 -2.44 -12.69
N SER A 484 -17.30 -3.18 -13.19
CA SER A 484 -16.89 -4.47 -12.64
C SER A 484 -16.40 -4.33 -11.20
N LEU A 485 -16.37 -5.44 -10.44
CA LEU A 485 -15.84 -5.44 -9.07
C LEU A 485 -14.40 -4.90 -9.00
N GLN A 486 -13.56 -5.27 -9.99
CA GLN A 486 -12.16 -4.85 -10.05
C GLN A 486 -12.04 -3.34 -10.28
N GLU A 487 -12.82 -2.76 -11.19
CA GLU A 487 -12.84 -1.31 -11.44
C GLU A 487 -13.33 -0.53 -10.23
N ARG A 488 -14.37 -1.03 -9.53
CA ARG A 488 -14.86 -0.41 -8.29
C ARG A 488 -13.78 -0.38 -7.22
N LEU A 489 -13.12 -1.51 -7.00
CA LEU A 489 -12.03 -1.63 -6.03
C LEU A 489 -10.87 -0.70 -6.39
N ALA A 490 -10.45 -0.66 -7.66
CA ALA A 490 -9.37 0.21 -8.11
C ALA A 490 -9.67 1.68 -7.84
N LEU A 491 -10.89 2.15 -8.15
CA LEU A 491 -11.32 3.53 -7.89
C LEU A 491 -11.38 3.88 -6.40
N GLU A 492 -11.89 2.96 -5.57
CA GLU A 492 -12.01 3.19 -4.14
C GLU A 492 -10.65 3.15 -3.44
N LEU A 493 -9.77 2.23 -3.84
CA LEU A 493 -8.42 2.15 -3.30
C LEU A 493 -7.56 3.33 -3.75
N ASP A 494 -7.66 3.77 -5.01
CA ASP A 494 -7.01 5.01 -5.46
C ASP A 494 -7.47 6.23 -4.63
N TYR A 495 -8.78 6.35 -4.37
CA TYR A 495 -9.29 7.43 -3.53
C TYR A 495 -8.72 7.38 -2.11
N ILE A 496 -8.66 6.18 -1.50
CA ILE A 496 -8.14 5.99 -0.14
C ILE A 496 -6.65 6.33 -0.09
N GLN A 497 -5.87 5.82 -1.02
CA GLN A 497 -4.41 5.97 -1.07
C GLN A 497 -4.00 7.42 -1.32
N ASN A 498 -4.70 8.08 -2.25
CA ASN A 498 -4.43 9.46 -2.67
C ASN A 498 -5.41 10.47 -2.04
N TYR A 499 -5.84 10.20 -0.81
CA TYR A 499 -6.84 11.02 -0.14
C TYR A 499 -6.42 12.49 -0.03
N SER A 500 -7.32 13.39 -0.45
CA SER A 500 -7.22 14.83 -0.22
C SER A 500 -8.61 15.44 -0.06
N LEU A 501 -8.69 16.55 0.71
CA LEU A 501 -9.93 17.31 0.85
C LEU A 501 -10.44 17.86 -0.51
N GLY A 502 -9.54 18.18 -1.42
CA GLY A 502 -9.90 18.60 -2.79
C GLY A 502 -10.60 17.48 -3.57
N ARG A 503 -10.19 16.22 -3.39
CA ARG A 503 -10.88 15.06 -3.98
C ARG A 503 -12.29 14.88 -3.40
N ASP A 504 -12.47 15.08 -2.08
CA ASP A 504 -13.80 15.06 -1.47
C ASP A 504 -14.72 16.09 -2.11
N ILE A 505 -14.25 17.34 -2.22
CA ILE A 505 -15.03 18.42 -2.85
C ILE A 505 -15.33 18.08 -4.32
N GLY A 506 -14.35 17.59 -5.06
CA GLY A 506 -14.52 17.16 -6.45
C GLY A 506 -15.57 16.06 -6.63
N ILE A 507 -15.59 15.07 -5.72
CA ILE A 507 -16.58 13.98 -5.73
C ILE A 507 -17.97 14.53 -5.36
N LEU A 508 -18.07 15.40 -4.36
CA LEU A 508 -19.37 16.04 -3.99
C LEU A 508 -19.96 16.83 -5.16
N LEU A 509 -19.15 17.62 -5.87
CA LEU A 509 -19.59 18.37 -7.05
C LEU A 509 -20.05 17.45 -8.18
N ARG A 510 -19.35 16.35 -8.43
CA ARG A 510 -19.72 15.35 -9.46
C ARG A 510 -20.93 14.49 -9.04
N THR A 511 -21.23 14.39 -7.76
CA THR A 511 -22.40 13.66 -7.26
C THR A 511 -23.70 14.32 -7.71
N ILE A 512 -23.77 15.65 -7.77
CA ILE A 512 -24.98 16.38 -8.21
C ILE A 512 -25.43 15.94 -9.61
N PRO A 513 -24.62 16.06 -10.68
CA PRO A 513 -25.02 15.59 -12.00
C PRO A 513 -25.19 14.07 -12.07
N ALA A 514 -24.46 13.28 -11.28
CA ALA A 514 -24.61 11.84 -11.25
C ALA A 514 -25.97 11.39 -10.69
N VAL A 515 -26.49 12.09 -9.67
CA VAL A 515 -27.84 11.84 -9.12
C VAL A 515 -28.91 12.31 -10.11
N LEU A 516 -28.75 13.48 -10.71
CA LEU A 516 -29.72 14.03 -11.67
C LEU A 516 -29.83 13.22 -12.97
N SER A 517 -28.71 12.63 -13.44
CA SER A 517 -28.70 11.82 -14.67
C SER A 517 -29.32 10.44 -14.51
N SER A 518 -29.55 9.97 -13.27
CA SER A 518 -30.07 8.63 -12.92
C SER A 518 -29.32 7.45 -13.60
N ARG A 519 -28.14 7.67 -14.20
CA ARG A 519 -27.35 6.62 -14.85
C ARG A 519 -26.89 5.59 -13.80
N GLY A 520 -27.12 4.31 -14.09
CA GLY A 520 -26.74 3.20 -13.20
C GLY A 520 -27.55 3.09 -11.89
N ALA A 521 -28.66 3.84 -11.75
CA ALA A 521 -29.61 3.73 -10.66
C ALA A 521 -30.75 2.78 -11.05
N HIS A 522 -30.49 1.48 -11.10
CA HIS A 522 -31.50 0.45 -11.38
C HIS A 522 -31.78 -0.37 -10.14
#